data_7d8868efd1e5997cfb9b615aa3ebfe12
#
_entry.id   7d8868efd1e5997cfb9b615aa3ebfe12
#
_cell.length_a   1.000
_cell.length_b   1.000
_cell.length_c   1.000
_cell.angle_alpha   90.00
_cell.angle_beta   90.00
_cell.angle_gamma   90.00
#
_symmetry.space_group_name_H-M   'P 1'
#
loop_
_entity.id
_entity.type
_entity.pdbx_description
1 polymer ?
#
loop_
_entity_poly.entity_id
_entity_poly.type
_entity_poly.pdbx_seq_one_letter_code
_entity_poly.pdbx_strand_id
1 'polypeptide(L)'
;FLKAIKKYADEQRSAMQTEVAQLKEEKLKEATEKGRHDSEKYIKDKLEESRNRQTGILAKKIQEGQKKLFLERAEMTESVFKKAEEKLVEYTKTSDYSNSLVKSAKEVAKLFADNDCVVYVNERDMKNSDKIKAVFAGSTEVVADKSIKIGGIKGFCKAMNIVADETLDSKLYAQKEWFIENSGLSVL
;
A
#
# COMPACT_ATOMS: atom_id res chain seq x y z
N PHE A 1 -23.20 -58.03 82.14
CA PHE A 1 -22.21 -58.29 81.04
C PHE A 1 -22.79 -57.90 79.70
N LEU A 2 -23.95 -58.40 79.24
CA LEU A 2 -24.58 -58.05 77.97
C LEU A 2 -24.91 -56.60 77.77
N LYS A 3 -25.33 -55.89 78.84
CA LYS A 3 -25.58 -54.42 78.82
C LYS A 3 -24.34 -53.56 78.52
N ALA A 4 -23.17 -54.01 79.06
CA ALA A 4 -21.89 -53.32 78.84
C ALA A 4 -21.38 -53.54 77.43
N ILE A 5 -21.52 -54.73 76.86
CA ILE A 5 -21.15 -55.03 75.49
C ILE A 5 -22.02 -54.24 74.51
N LYS A 6 -23.34 -54.16 74.74
CA LYS A 6 -24.25 -53.45 73.93
C LYS A 6 -23.93 -51.92 73.95
N LYS A 7 -23.67 -51.33 75.11
CA LYS A 7 -23.25 -49.94 75.23
C LYS A 7 -21.96 -49.64 74.47
N TYR A 8 -20.97 -50.51 74.63
CA TYR A 8 -19.71 -50.36 73.84
C TYR A 8 -19.92 -50.47 72.34
N ALA A 9 -20.75 -51.38 71.91
CA ALA A 9 -21.07 -51.49 70.45
C ALA A 9 -21.84 -50.27 69.91
N ASP A 10 -22.76 -49.72 70.70
CA ASP A 10 -23.47 -48.49 70.33
C ASP A 10 -22.56 -47.22 70.31
N GLU A 11 -21.64 -47.16 71.28
CA GLU A 11 -20.61 -46.06 71.29
C GLU A 11 -19.65 -46.17 70.08
N GLN A 12 -19.19 -47.37 69.72
CA GLN A 12 -18.36 -47.62 68.57
C GLN A 12 -19.12 -47.27 67.22
N ARG A 13 -20.38 -47.66 67.15
CA ARG A 13 -21.25 -47.32 65.99
C ARG A 13 -21.43 -45.81 65.84
N SER A 14 -21.68 -45.10 66.93
CA SER A 14 -21.84 -43.64 66.91
C SER A 14 -20.55 -42.91 66.54
N ALA A 15 -19.38 -43.40 67.06
CA ALA A 15 -18.08 -42.87 66.67
C ALA A 15 -17.80 -43.06 65.16
N MET A 16 -18.04 -44.27 64.60
CA MET A 16 -17.88 -44.56 63.17
C MET A 16 -18.83 -43.72 62.34
N GLN A 17 -20.10 -43.52 62.72
CA GLN A 17 -21.04 -42.70 62.00
C GLN A 17 -20.57 -41.22 61.93
N THR A 18 -20.03 -40.71 63.05
CA THR A 18 -19.49 -39.33 63.10
C THR A 18 -18.26 -39.19 62.17
N GLU A 19 -17.35 -40.15 62.24
CA GLU A 19 -16.16 -40.18 61.36
C GLU A 19 -16.54 -40.23 59.88
N VAL A 20 -17.46 -41.14 59.49
CA VAL A 20 -17.96 -41.23 58.14
C VAL A 20 -18.66 -39.93 57.66
N ALA A 21 -19.44 -39.29 58.53
CA ALA A 21 -20.08 -38.00 58.24
C ALA A 21 -19.04 -36.88 57.97
N GLN A 22 -18.00 -36.80 58.81
CA GLN A 22 -16.90 -35.83 58.67
C GLN A 22 -16.12 -36.08 57.37
N LEU A 23 -15.78 -37.31 57.07
CA LEU A 23 -15.07 -37.69 55.83
C LEU A 23 -15.88 -37.40 54.59
N LYS A 24 -17.19 -37.64 54.67
CA LYS A 24 -18.13 -37.30 53.57
C LYS A 24 -18.22 -35.79 53.33
N GLU A 25 -18.32 -34.99 54.40
CA GLU A 25 -18.33 -33.55 54.31
C GLU A 25 -17.05 -32.98 53.73
N GLU A 26 -15.89 -33.46 54.22
CA GLU A 26 -14.57 -33.08 53.69
C GLU A 26 -14.43 -33.40 52.20
N LYS A 27 -14.78 -34.64 51.79
CA LYS A 27 -14.73 -35.04 50.37
C LYS A 27 -15.69 -34.26 49.50
N LEU A 28 -16.86 -33.92 50.00
CA LEU A 28 -17.81 -33.10 49.26
C LEU A 28 -17.28 -31.67 49.08
N LYS A 29 -16.69 -31.07 50.12
CA LYS A 29 -16.07 -29.77 50.07
C LYS A 29 -14.90 -29.73 49.08
N GLU A 30 -13.99 -30.72 49.17
CA GLU A 30 -12.87 -30.83 48.25
C GLU A 30 -13.34 -30.95 46.77
N ALA A 31 -14.33 -31.81 46.51
CA ALA A 31 -14.90 -31.97 45.17
C ALA A 31 -15.58 -30.70 44.64
N THR A 32 -16.28 -29.96 45.52
CA THR A 32 -16.96 -28.71 45.17
C THR A 32 -15.94 -27.60 44.83
N GLU A 33 -14.89 -27.45 45.67
CA GLU A 33 -13.82 -26.46 45.40
C GLU A 33 -13.07 -26.79 44.13
N LYS A 34 -12.73 -28.06 43.89
CA LYS A 34 -12.11 -28.46 42.63
C LYS A 34 -12.99 -28.17 41.43
N GLY A 35 -14.29 -28.54 41.49
CA GLY A 35 -15.23 -28.28 40.41
C GLY A 35 -15.40 -26.77 40.12
N ARG A 36 -15.39 -25.92 41.17
CA ARG A 36 -15.42 -24.46 41.02
C ARG A 36 -14.15 -23.97 40.32
N HIS A 37 -12.98 -24.39 40.78
CA HIS A 37 -11.70 -24.00 40.20
C HIS A 37 -11.59 -24.39 38.71
N ASP A 38 -11.97 -25.63 38.39
CA ASP A 38 -11.94 -26.13 37.00
C ASP A 38 -12.91 -25.35 36.10
N SER A 39 -14.09 -25.00 36.64
CA SER A 39 -15.06 -24.18 35.94
C SER A 39 -14.57 -22.74 35.68
N GLU A 40 -13.98 -22.10 36.69
CA GLU A 40 -13.40 -20.76 36.56
C GLU A 40 -12.26 -20.75 35.55
N LYS A 41 -11.39 -21.75 35.57
CA LYS A 41 -10.32 -21.90 34.58
C LYS A 41 -10.88 -22.06 33.17
N TYR A 42 -11.85 -22.95 32.98
CA TYR A 42 -12.50 -23.16 31.69
C TYR A 42 -13.13 -21.89 31.11
N ILE A 43 -13.86 -21.13 31.97
CA ILE A 43 -14.46 -19.86 31.56
C ILE A 43 -13.39 -18.86 31.15
N LYS A 44 -12.31 -18.73 31.94
CA LYS A 44 -11.19 -17.84 31.64
C LYS A 44 -10.55 -18.19 30.27
N ASP A 45 -10.24 -19.47 30.06
CA ASP A 45 -9.62 -19.93 28.83
C ASP A 45 -10.55 -19.68 27.60
N LYS A 46 -11.85 -19.88 27.75
CA LYS A 46 -12.84 -19.61 26.70
C LYS A 46 -13.03 -18.12 26.40
N LEU A 47 -12.97 -17.29 27.42
CA LEU A 47 -12.98 -15.82 27.24
C LEU A 47 -11.74 -15.32 26.51
N GLU A 48 -10.58 -15.85 26.85
CA GLU A 48 -9.31 -15.52 26.18
C GLU A 48 -9.31 -15.98 24.73
N GLU A 49 -9.72 -17.20 24.45
CA GLU A 49 -9.90 -17.72 23.09
C GLU A 49 -10.85 -16.83 22.26
N SER A 50 -11.97 -16.44 22.86
CA SER A 50 -12.95 -15.56 22.19
C SER A 50 -12.39 -14.17 21.88
N ARG A 51 -11.67 -13.57 22.84
CA ARG A 51 -11.00 -12.27 22.64
C ARG A 51 -9.96 -12.34 21.52
N ASN A 52 -9.11 -13.37 21.53
CA ASN A 52 -8.09 -13.56 20.49
C ASN A 52 -8.70 -13.74 19.11
N ARG A 53 -9.81 -14.49 19.00
CA ARG A 53 -10.55 -14.65 17.75
C ARG A 53 -11.13 -13.32 17.27
N GLN A 54 -11.73 -12.54 18.17
CA GLN A 54 -12.31 -11.24 17.83
C GLN A 54 -11.24 -10.23 17.39
N THR A 55 -10.09 -10.21 18.08
CA THR A 55 -8.94 -9.37 17.70
C THR A 55 -8.42 -9.75 16.31
N GLY A 56 -8.31 -11.05 16.03
CA GLY A 56 -7.90 -11.53 14.71
C GLY A 56 -8.87 -11.12 13.58
N ILE A 57 -10.18 -11.24 13.84
CA ILE A 57 -11.21 -10.80 12.87
C ILE A 57 -11.13 -9.30 12.63
N LEU A 58 -10.97 -8.50 13.70
CA LEU A 58 -10.85 -7.04 13.60
C LEU A 58 -9.61 -6.63 12.81
N ALA A 59 -8.45 -7.22 13.12
CA ALA A 59 -7.21 -6.96 12.41
C ALA A 59 -7.33 -7.26 10.90
N LYS A 60 -7.97 -8.38 10.55
CA LYS A 60 -8.21 -8.75 9.16
C LYS A 60 -9.12 -7.73 8.45
N LYS A 61 -10.20 -7.29 9.09
CA LYS A 61 -11.12 -6.28 8.53
C LYS A 61 -10.43 -4.92 8.32
N ILE A 62 -9.58 -4.51 9.27
CA ILE A 62 -8.78 -3.28 9.12
C ILE A 62 -7.85 -3.39 7.92
N GLN A 63 -7.15 -4.51 7.78
CA GLN A 63 -6.25 -4.74 6.64
C GLN A 63 -6.98 -4.75 5.30
N GLU A 64 -8.14 -5.40 5.23
CA GLU A 64 -8.99 -5.41 4.04
C GLU A 64 -9.48 -3.99 3.68
N GLY A 65 -9.89 -3.22 4.69
CA GLY A 65 -10.29 -1.82 4.51
C GLY A 65 -9.16 -0.93 4.00
N GLN A 66 -7.97 -1.07 4.57
CA GLN A 66 -6.77 -0.35 4.11
C GLN A 66 -6.40 -0.71 2.67
N LYS A 67 -6.43 -2.00 2.34
CA LYS A 67 -6.17 -2.48 0.97
C LYS A 67 -7.17 -1.90 -0.03
N LYS A 68 -8.46 -1.90 0.31
CA LYS A 68 -9.50 -1.33 -0.55
C LYS A 68 -9.28 0.16 -0.77
N LEU A 69 -9.02 0.91 0.29
CA LEU A 69 -8.73 2.34 0.22
C LEU A 69 -7.50 2.63 -0.64
N PHE A 70 -6.45 1.83 -0.52
CA PHE A 70 -5.24 1.93 -1.35
C PHE A 70 -5.56 1.75 -2.83
N LEU A 71 -6.33 0.72 -3.18
CA LEU A 71 -6.71 0.45 -4.58
C LEU A 71 -7.56 1.59 -5.15
N GLU A 72 -8.56 2.08 -4.43
CA GLU A 72 -9.41 3.20 -4.86
C GLU A 72 -8.59 4.48 -5.10
N ARG A 73 -7.64 4.79 -4.21
CA ARG A 73 -6.74 5.94 -4.39
C ARG A 73 -5.82 5.78 -5.59
N ALA A 74 -5.29 4.59 -5.83
CA ALA A 74 -4.49 4.28 -7.01
C ALA A 74 -5.30 4.44 -8.31
N GLU A 75 -6.54 3.96 -8.34
CA GLU A 75 -7.46 4.12 -9.48
C GLU A 75 -7.81 5.59 -9.74
N MET A 76 -8.06 6.37 -8.67
CA MET A 76 -8.29 7.82 -8.80
C MET A 76 -7.07 8.53 -9.39
N THR A 77 -5.88 8.23 -8.90
CA THR A 77 -4.63 8.79 -9.43
C THR A 77 -4.46 8.46 -10.91
N GLU A 78 -4.62 7.20 -11.28
CA GLU A 78 -4.51 6.74 -12.66
C GLU A 78 -5.54 7.44 -13.59
N SER A 79 -6.77 7.59 -13.12
CA SER A 79 -7.83 8.31 -13.84
C SER A 79 -7.47 9.78 -14.08
N VAL A 80 -6.88 10.46 -13.09
CA VAL A 80 -6.43 11.85 -13.23
C VAL A 80 -5.33 11.96 -14.26
N PHE A 81 -4.31 11.10 -14.20
CA PHE A 81 -3.19 11.11 -15.14
C PHE A 81 -3.60 10.72 -16.55
N LYS A 82 -4.52 9.79 -16.72
CA LYS A 82 -5.10 9.45 -18.02
C LYS A 82 -5.81 10.64 -18.67
N LYS A 83 -6.62 11.36 -17.88
CA LYS A 83 -7.28 12.59 -18.38
C LYS A 83 -6.28 13.70 -18.70
N ALA A 84 -5.20 13.81 -17.94
CA ALA A 84 -4.13 14.76 -18.23
C ALA A 84 -3.40 14.41 -19.52
N GLU A 85 -3.09 13.12 -19.74
CA GLU A 85 -2.51 12.61 -20.98
C GLU A 85 -3.40 12.94 -22.19
N GLU A 86 -4.71 12.65 -22.10
CA GLU A 86 -5.68 12.95 -23.15
C GLU A 86 -5.68 14.45 -23.51
N LYS A 87 -5.71 15.32 -22.50
CA LYS A 87 -5.65 16.79 -22.71
C LYS A 87 -4.32 17.25 -23.31
N LEU A 88 -3.21 16.64 -22.91
CA LEU A 88 -1.90 16.95 -23.51
C LEU A 88 -1.84 16.50 -24.97
N VAL A 89 -2.41 15.33 -25.31
CA VAL A 89 -2.53 14.88 -26.70
C VAL A 89 -3.41 15.84 -27.52
N GLU A 90 -4.48 16.38 -26.95
CA GLU A 90 -5.28 17.43 -27.63
C GLU A 90 -4.48 18.73 -27.80
N TYR A 91 -3.75 19.14 -26.79
CA TYR A 91 -2.87 20.31 -26.85
C TYR A 91 -1.84 20.18 -27.99
N THR A 92 -1.28 18.99 -28.22
CA THR A 92 -0.31 18.78 -29.31
C THR A 92 -0.88 19.04 -30.73
N LYS A 93 -2.19 19.14 -30.87
CA LYS A 93 -2.85 19.46 -32.15
C LYS A 93 -2.97 20.97 -32.38
N THR A 94 -2.71 21.80 -31.37
CA THR A 94 -2.87 23.28 -31.45
C THR A 94 -1.64 23.95 -32.04
N SER A 95 -1.82 25.20 -32.54
CA SER A 95 -0.72 26.04 -33.01
C SER A 95 0.27 26.42 -31.91
N ASP A 96 -0.22 26.55 -30.67
CA ASP A 96 0.58 26.93 -29.50
C ASP A 96 1.59 25.88 -29.13
N TYR A 97 1.24 24.60 -29.36
CA TYR A 97 2.16 23.52 -29.19
C TYR A 97 3.39 23.60 -30.08
N SER A 98 3.21 24.02 -31.36
CA SER A 98 4.35 24.19 -32.28
C SER A 98 5.33 25.23 -31.75
N ASN A 99 4.83 26.33 -31.15
CA ASN A 99 5.66 27.36 -30.53
C ASN A 99 6.35 26.85 -29.27
N SER A 100 5.64 26.05 -28.46
CA SER A 100 6.18 25.40 -27.28
C SER A 100 7.29 24.43 -27.63
N LEU A 101 7.12 23.65 -28.72
CA LEU A 101 8.11 22.69 -29.21
C LEU A 101 9.42 23.40 -29.61
N VAL A 102 9.31 24.54 -30.33
CA VAL A 102 10.48 25.40 -30.67
C VAL A 102 11.13 25.97 -29.41
N LYS A 103 10.35 26.33 -28.40
CA LYS A 103 10.89 26.81 -27.12
C LYS A 103 11.67 25.72 -26.41
N SER A 104 11.13 24.50 -26.32
CA SER A 104 11.86 23.36 -25.77
C SER A 104 13.12 23.04 -26.59
N ALA A 105 13.07 23.17 -27.92
CA ALA A 105 14.27 23.02 -28.77
C ALA A 105 15.36 24.04 -28.42
N LYS A 106 14.98 25.30 -28.12
CA LYS A 106 15.94 26.33 -27.70
C LYS A 106 16.60 25.99 -26.36
N GLU A 107 15.86 25.45 -25.41
CA GLU A 107 16.45 25.03 -24.13
C GLU A 107 17.44 23.86 -24.31
N VAL A 108 17.08 22.88 -25.12
CA VAL A 108 17.97 21.77 -25.45
C VAL A 108 19.23 22.25 -26.22
N ALA A 109 19.04 23.17 -27.18
CA ALA A 109 20.16 23.74 -27.94
C ALA A 109 21.16 24.48 -27.05
N LYS A 110 20.68 25.22 -26.04
CA LYS A 110 21.58 25.87 -25.05
C LYS A 110 22.46 24.86 -24.29
N LEU A 111 21.94 23.67 -23.98
CA LEU A 111 22.67 22.63 -23.27
C LEU A 111 23.75 21.98 -24.16
N PHE A 112 23.50 21.89 -25.46
CA PHE A 112 24.39 21.22 -26.41
C PHE A 112 25.40 22.18 -27.03
N ALA A 113 25.23 23.49 -26.82
CA ALA A 113 26.02 24.52 -27.48
C ALA A 113 26.04 24.31 -29.00
N ASP A 114 27.20 24.40 -29.63
CA ASP A 114 27.34 24.25 -31.08
C ASP A 114 27.70 22.81 -31.54
N ASN A 115 27.51 21.84 -30.65
CA ASN A 115 27.84 20.44 -30.98
C ASN A 115 26.76 19.78 -31.80
N ASP A 116 27.20 18.81 -32.64
CA ASP A 116 26.28 17.96 -33.40
C ASP A 116 25.39 17.13 -32.49
N CYS A 117 24.11 17.04 -32.80
CA CYS A 117 23.16 16.32 -32.00
C CYS A 117 22.08 15.62 -32.82
N VAL A 118 21.44 14.66 -32.21
CA VAL A 118 20.25 13.99 -32.74
C VAL A 118 19.06 14.38 -31.84
N VAL A 119 18.00 14.83 -32.47
CA VAL A 119 16.76 15.22 -31.79
C VAL A 119 15.67 14.22 -32.15
N TYR A 120 15.10 13.62 -31.14
CA TYR A 120 14.01 12.67 -31.25
C TYR A 120 12.67 13.37 -30.99
N VAL A 121 11.70 13.14 -31.84
CA VAL A 121 10.35 13.70 -31.73
C VAL A 121 9.29 12.63 -32.03
N ASN A 122 8.05 12.87 -31.61
CA ASN A 122 6.95 12.01 -32.06
C ASN A 122 6.79 12.10 -33.60
N GLU A 123 6.33 11.03 -34.22
CA GLU A 123 6.12 10.96 -35.67
C GLU A 123 5.23 12.11 -36.19
N ARG A 124 4.21 12.53 -35.41
CA ARG A 124 3.32 13.66 -35.74
C ARG A 124 4.05 15.00 -35.73
N ASP A 125 5.14 15.12 -34.99
CA ASP A 125 5.91 16.35 -34.81
C ASP A 125 6.99 16.53 -35.90
N MET A 126 7.23 15.53 -36.73
CA MET A 126 8.17 15.59 -37.85
C MET A 126 7.87 16.75 -38.82
N LYS A 127 6.61 17.17 -38.92
CA LYS A 127 6.21 18.39 -39.67
C LYS A 127 6.88 19.67 -39.19
N ASN A 128 7.39 19.69 -37.94
CA ASN A 128 8.11 20.82 -37.36
C ASN A 128 9.64 20.64 -37.43
N SER A 129 10.16 19.61 -38.11
CA SER A 129 11.59 19.28 -38.17
C SER A 129 12.45 20.46 -38.61
N ASP A 130 12.04 21.20 -39.63
CA ASP A 130 12.81 22.33 -40.14
C ASP A 130 12.90 23.47 -39.13
N LYS A 131 11.80 23.76 -38.41
CA LYS A 131 11.75 24.76 -37.35
C LYS A 131 12.63 24.35 -36.16
N ILE A 132 12.70 23.05 -35.83
CA ILE A 132 13.53 22.50 -34.78
C ILE A 132 14.99 22.61 -35.18
N LYS A 133 15.37 22.15 -36.39
CA LYS A 133 16.76 22.23 -36.90
C LYS A 133 17.29 23.64 -36.93
N ALA A 134 16.47 24.61 -37.31
CA ALA A 134 16.85 26.03 -37.40
C ALA A 134 17.25 26.66 -36.06
N VAL A 135 16.97 25.98 -34.92
CA VAL A 135 17.32 26.47 -33.58
C VAL A 135 18.73 26.07 -33.17
N PHE A 136 19.26 25.00 -33.72
CA PHE A 136 20.58 24.46 -33.37
C PHE A 136 21.66 25.03 -34.28
N ALA A 137 22.80 25.39 -33.71
CA ALA A 137 23.93 25.94 -34.48
C ALA A 137 24.77 24.84 -35.14
N GLY A 138 24.85 23.65 -34.49
CA GLY A 138 25.55 22.47 -35.03
C GLY A 138 24.69 21.67 -36.00
N SER A 139 25.29 20.64 -36.59
CA SER A 139 24.56 19.70 -37.44
C SER A 139 23.56 18.93 -36.59
N THR A 140 22.27 19.03 -37.00
CA THR A 140 21.17 18.43 -36.23
C THR A 140 20.33 17.52 -37.11
N GLU A 141 20.26 16.28 -36.71
CA GLU A 141 19.34 15.30 -37.30
C GLU A 141 18.07 15.21 -36.45
N VAL A 142 16.90 15.30 -37.07
CA VAL A 142 15.60 15.08 -36.40
C VAL A 142 15.03 13.75 -36.84
N VAL A 143 14.78 12.88 -35.87
CA VAL A 143 14.36 11.50 -36.05
C VAL A 143 13.05 11.24 -35.31
N ALA A 144 12.16 10.49 -35.94
CA ALA A 144 10.93 10.05 -35.28
C ALA A 144 11.22 8.93 -34.26
N ASP A 145 10.72 9.09 -33.04
CA ASP A 145 10.82 8.09 -31.97
C ASP A 145 9.41 7.69 -31.49
N LYS A 146 9.09 6.41 -31.64
CA LYS A 146 7.83 5.82 -31.22
C LYS A 146 7.69 5.70 -29.69
N SER A 147 8.76 5.84 -28.94
CA SER A 147 8.73 5.85 -27.49
C SER A 147 8.08 7.12 -26.91
N ILE A 148 8.12 8.21 -27.67
CA ILE A 148 7.47 9.49 -27.32
C ILE A 148 5.99 9.40 -27.74
N LYS A 149 5.10 9.23 -26.77
CA LYS A 149 3.66 9.01 -27.03
C LYS A 149 2.88 10.31 -27.14
N ILE A 150 3.09 11.22 -26.20
CA ILE A 150 2.36 12.50 -26.10
C ILE A 150 2.98 13.52 -27.07
N GLY A 151 4.31 13.77 -26.92
CA GLY A 151 5.04 14.72 -27.75
C GLY A 151 6.16 15.40 -26.99
N GLY A 152 6.68 16.49 -27.57
CA GLY A 152 7.88 17.16 -27.06
C GLY A 152 9.13 16.69 -27.78
N ILE A 153 10.30 17.00 -27.23
CA ILE A 153 11.58 16.67 -27.82
C ILE A 153 12.51 15.99 -26.84
N LYS A 154 13.37 15.13 -27.36
CA LYS A 154 14.49 14.53 -26.62
C LYS A 154 15.73 14.66 -27.46
N GLY A 155 16.75 15.31 -26.93
CA GLY A 155 18.02 15.50 -27.61
C GLY A 155 19.10 14.60 -27.09
N PHE A 156 20.00 14.17 -27.97
CA PHE A 156 21.23 13.46 -27.63
C PHE A 156 22.44 14.09 -28.30
N CYS A 157 23.37 14.56 -27.50
CA CYS A 157 24.66 15.06 -27.98
C CYS A 157 25.73 14.01 -27.72
N LYS A 158 26.25 13.41 -28.81
CA LYS A 158 27.27 12.34 -28.74
C LYS A 158 28.61 12.87 -28.21
N ALA A 159 29.01 14.06 -28.60
CA ALA A 159 30.32 14.66 -28.22
C ALA A 159 30.38 14.89 -26.69
N MET A 160 29.29 15.30 -26.09
CA MET A 160 29.19 15.57 -24.64
C MET A 160 28.64 14.38 -23.85
N ASN A 161 28.16 13.35 -24.52
CA ASN A 161 27.44 12.21 -23.91
C ASN A 161 26.26 12.64 -23.01
N ILE A 162 25.51 13.66 -23.44
CA ILE A 162 24.39 14.24 -22.70
C ILE A 162 23.09 13.91 -23.42
N VAL A 163 22.09 13.49 -22.65
CA VAL A 163 20.68 13.37 -23.06
C VAL A 163 19.88 14.48 -22.39
N ALA A 164 19.16 15.26 -23.17
CA ALA A 164 18.22 16.24 -22.68
C ALA A 164 16.79 15.80 -23.02
N ASP A 165 15.97 15.53 -22.03
CA ASP A 165 14.60 15.07 -22.20
C ASP A 165 13.60 16.16 -21.81
N GLU A 166 12.99 16.78 -22.81
CA GLU A 166 11.96 17.81 -22.72
C GLU A 166 10.60 17.29 -23.26
N THR A 167 10.40 15.97 -23.22
CA THR A 167 9.14 15.37 -23.65
C THR A 167 8.01 15.64 -22.65
N LEU A 168 6.80 15.75 -23.16
CA LEU A 168 5.60 15.87 -22.32
C LEU A 168 5.34 14.60 -21.52
N ASP A 169 5.76 13.46 -22.05
CA ASP A 169 5.71 12.15 -21.37
C ASP A 169 6.52 12.18 -20.07
N SER A 170 7.78 12.59 -20.13
CA SER A 170 8.67 12.67 -18.96
C SER A 170 8.22 13.73 -17.96
N LYS A 171 7.74 14.87 -18.47
CA LYS A 171 7.19 15.95 -17.61
C LYS A 171 5.94 15.49 -16.86
N LEU A 172 5.04 14.77 -17.53
CA LEU A 172 3.83 14.23 -16.93
C LEU A 172 4.19 13.17 -15.88
N TYR A 173 5.16 12.29 -16.20
CA TYR A 173 5.62 11.27 -15.26
C TYR A 173 6.23 11.88 -13.98
N ALA A 174 7.09 12.90 -14.13
CA ALA A 174 7.68 13.59 -12.99
C ALA A 174 6.64 14.24 -12.07
N GLN A 175 5.51 14.71 -12.62
CA GLN A 175 4.42 15.27 -11.83
C GLN A 175 3.64 14.20 -11.05
N LYS A 176 3.77 12.91 -11.36
CA LYS A 176 3.03 11.84 -10.70
C LYS A 176 3.45 11.67 -9.24
N GLU A 177 4.75 11.69 -8.96
CA GLU A 177 5.29 11.60 -7.59
C GLU A 177 4.86 12.82 -6.76
N TRP A 178 5.07 14.01 -7.30
CA TRP A 178 4.63 15.25 -6.64
C TRP A 178 3.12 15.24 -6.34
N PHE A 179 2.30 14.78 -7.29
CA PHE A 179 0.85 14.69 -7.12
C PHE A 179 0.47 13.73 -5.99
N ILE A 180 1.08 12.55 -5.93
CA ILE A 180 0.81 11.57 -4.86
C ILE A 180 1.13 12.18 -3.50
N GLU A 181 2.25 12.88 -3.36
CA GLU A 181 2.68 13.51 -2.11
C GLU A 181 1.77 14.66 -1.67
N ASN A 182 1.25 15.46 -2.63
CA ASN A 182 0.56 16.73 -2.33
C ASN A 182 -0.98 16.65 -2.47
N SER A 183 -1.52 15.61 -3.08
CA SER A 183 -2.97 15.45 -3.30
C SER A 183 -3.75 14.95 -2.09
N GLY A 184 -3.08 14.50 -1.02
CA GLY A 184 -3.70 13.79 0.10
C GLY A 184 -4.15 12.36 -0.26
N LEU A 185 -3.79 11.86 -1.43
CA LEU A 185 -4.03 10.49 -1.88
C LEU A 185 -2.91 9.53 -1.44
N SER A 186 -1.83 10.04 -0.84
CA SER A 186 -0.80 9.18 -0.25
C SER A 186 -1.38 8.33 0.88
N VAL A 187 -0.98 7.07 0.94
CA VAL A 187 -1.30 6.19 2.07
C VAL A 187 -0.12 6.29 3.03
N LEU A 188 -0.34 6.93 4.16
CA LEU A 188 0.60 6.92 5.28
C LEU A 188 0.59 5.53 5.94
#